data_f03a00dd03e693dc0b6d952dabece808
#
_entry.id   f03a00dd03e693dc0b6d952dabece808
#
_cell.length_a   1.000
_cell.length_b   1.000
_cell.length_c   1.000
_cell.angle_alpha   90.00
_cell.angle_beta   90.00
_cell.angle_gamma   90.00
#
_symmetry.space_group_name_H-M   'P 1'
#
loop_
_entity.id
_entity.type
_entity.pdbx_description
1 polymer ?
#
loop_
_entity_poly.entity_id
_entity_poly.type
_entity_poly.pdbx_seq_one_letter_code
_entity_poly.pdbx_strand_id
1 'polypeptide(L)'
;MSFNTLGTMQNKANNPTLRVMLRELRRIQLNPRYLIILTLGIVFSFIFFATMMQEGLPQRMPIGVVDMDHSYLSRRLCHELNATQGVHVEAVYDNHAEARKAMQRGEIFAFYEIPPDTYNELLQFHAPHFGLYSNNTYLLAGTLSYKQLATMGMLASGAVQREILRKKGYDEEQIMGLIMPVELDTHPIGNPWTNYRIYLMSTLIPAIIAFISQLHTVYLIGRERQERTLHNWMRKSGNNTVKALFGKLFPYTVHYSFLLLLANLVMFGFMHFPMNGNWLLMVLFSLLLIPAAQCAGVLISGCIPDPPLAMGICAVYAALSFSLSGFSFPVEAMPHFFDSLSWLYPIRHYYLAYRDIAIFGNGLDQCWSSIVSLLLFGLVFLIGAKMMDLNLNKKQLS
;
A
#
# COMPACT_ATOMS: atom_id res chain seq x y z
N MET A 1 -27.18 -22.22 14.77
CA MET A 1 -28.50 -22.19 14.08
C MET A 1 -28.59 -23.46 13.23
N SER A 2 -29.58 -24.32 13.40
CA SER A 2 -29.64 -25.62 12.70
C SER A 2 -30.07 -25.44 11.24
N PHE A 3 -29.65 -26.35 10.35
CA PHE A 3 -29.95 -26.36 8.90
C PHE A 3 -31.42 -26.18 8.55
N ASN A 4 -32.30 -26.75 9.38
CA ASN A 4 -33.76 -26.71 9.17
C ASN A 4 -34.37 -25.36 9.52
N THR A 5 -33.77 -24.59 10.43
CA THR A 5 -34.30 -23.28 10.84
C THR A 5 -34.15 -22.20 9.78
N LEU A 6 -33.04 -22.17 9.02
CA LEU A 6 -32.84 -21.18 7.93
C LEU A 6 -33.76 -21.47 6.73
N GLY A 7 -34.03 -22.74 6.40
CA GLY A 7 -34.97 -23.14 5.33
C GLY A 7 -36.41 -22.76 5.63
N THR A 8 -36.86 -22.97 6.87
CA THR A 8 -38.21 -22.58 7.32
C THR A 8 -38.39 -21.08 7.43
N MET A 9 -37.37 -20.34 7.90
CA MET A 9 -37.37 -18.88 7.94
C MET A 9 -37.40 -18.27 6.53
N GLN A 10 -36.70 -18.85 5.56
CA GLN A 10 -36.68 -18.38 4.17
C GLN A 10 -38.09 -18.41 3.52
N ASN A 11 -38.85 -19.46 3.78
CA ASN A 11 -40.20 -19.61 3.22
C ASN A 11 -41.24 -18.73 3.95
N LYS A 12 -41.02 -18.38 5.22
CA LYS A 12 -41.89 -17.49 6.01
C LYS A 12 -41.54 -16.00 5.88
N ALA A 13 -40.38 -15.64 5.28
CA ALA A 13 -40.00 -14.25 5.16
C ALA A 13 -40.87 -13.48 4.15
N ASN A 14 -41.63 -12.49 4.63
CA ASN A 14 -42.45 -11.64 3.76
C ASN A 14 -41.59 -10.67 2.91
N ASN A 15 -40.41 -10.29 3.38
CA ASN A 15 -39.52 -9.38 2.65
C ASN A 15 -38.68 -10.11 1.61
N PRO A 16 -38.77 -9.73 0.30
CA PRO A 16 -38.03 -10.36 -0.78
C PRO A 16 -36.49 -10.29 -0.61
N THR A 17 -35.97 -9.19 -0.09
CA THR A 17 -34.54 -9.03 0.19
C THR A 17 -34.06 -10.02 1.24
N LEU A 18 -34.84 -10.20 2.32
CA LEU A 18 -34.51 -11.14 3.39
C LEU A 18 -34.51 -12.59 2.88
N ARG A 19 -35.44 -12.93 1.98
CA ARG A 19 -35.48 -14.27 1.34
C ARG A 19 -34.20 -14.58 0.57
N VAL A 20 -33.65 -13.59 -0.17
CA VAL A 20 -32.42 -13.76 -0.91
C VAL A 20 -31.24 -13.84 0.07
N MET A 21 -31.20 -13.00 1.09
CA MET A 21 -30.13 -13.02 2.11
C MET A 21 -30.05 -14.37 2.85
N LEU A 22 -31.19 -14.92 3.29
CA LEU A 22 -31.25 -16.23 3.94
C LEU A 22 -30.83 -17.37 2.98
N ARG A 23 -31.15 -17.26 1.68
CA ARG A 23 -30.66 -18.20 0.66
C ARG A 23 -29.12 -18.18 0.59
N GLU A 24 -28.50 -16.99 0.59
CA GLU A 24 -27.05 -16.88 0.52
C GLU A 24 -26.38 -17.37 1.80
N LEU A 25 -26.92 -17.03 2.97
CA LEU A 25 -26.40 -17.57 4.25
C LEU A 25 -26.44 -19.10 4.27
N ARG A 26 -27.54 -19.71 3.78
CA ARG A 26 -27.63 -21.17 3.64
C ARG A 26 -26.60 -21.71 2.64
N ARG A 27 -26.36 -21.01 1.53
CA ARG A 27 -25.32 -21.37 0.55
C ARG A 27 -23.92 -21.34 1.17
N ILE A 28 -23.62 -20.32 1.96
CA ILE A 28 -22.34 -20.21 2.70
C ILE A 28 -22.17 -21.37 3.66
N GLN A 29 -23.22 -21.74 4.41
CA GLN A 29 -23.17 -22.87 5.35
C GLN A 29 -22.96 -24.21 4.64
N LEU A 30 -23.59 -24.43 3.49
CA LEU A 30 -23.48 -25.68 2.73
C LEU A 30 -22.12 -25.81 2.02
N ASN A 31 -21.58 -24.73 1.51
CA ASN A 31 -20.34 -24.69 0.76
C ASN A 31 -19.46 -23.51 1.18
N PRO A 32 -18.85 -23.54 2.37
CA PRO A 32 -18.05 -22.43 2.88
C PRO A 32 -16.67 -22.32 2.21
N ARG A 33 -16.28 -23.31 1.39
CA ARG A 33 -14.91 -23.47 0.87
C ARG A 33 -14.38 -22.20 0.20
N TYR A 34 -15.16 -21.57 -0.68
CA TYR A 34 -14.72 -20.34 -1.37
C TYR A 34 -14.50 -19.19 -0.41
N LEU A 35 -15.42 -18.98 0.54
CA LEU A 35 -15.29 -17.91 1.53
C LEU A 35 -14.09 -18.15 2.45
N ILE A 36 -13.89 -19.41 2.87
CA ILE A 36 -12.73 -19.79 3.68
C ILE A 36 -11.42 -19.54 2.92
N ILE A 37 -11.31 -19.97 1.65
CA ILE A 37 -10.10 -19.77 0.85
C ILE A 37 -9.80 -18.28 0.68
N LEU A 38 -10.80 -17.46 0.37
CA LEU A 38 -10.63 -16.01 0.22
C LEU A 38 -10.24 -15.34 1.54
N THR A 39 -10.85 -15.77 2.66
CA THR A 39 -10.50 -15.29 4.00
C THR A 39 -9.07 -15.67 4.36
N LEU A 40 -8.67 -16.93 4.11
CA LEU A 40 -7.30 -17.39 4.34
C LEU A 40 -6.30 -16.61 3.46
N GLY A 41 -6.65 -16.28 2.22
CA GLY A 41 -5.84 -15.43 1.35
C GLY A 41 -5.62 -14.04 1.93
N ILE A 42 -6.66 -13.41 2.50
CA ILE A 42 -6.55 -12.11 3.16
C ILE A 42 -5.67 -12.22 4.42
N VAL A 43 -5.92 -13.21 5.28
CA VAL A 43 -5.13 -13.43 6.50
C VAL A 43 -3.67 -13.73 6.16
N PHE A 44 -3.43 -14.58 5.17
CA PHE A 44 -2.08 -14.86 4.69
C PHE A 44 -1.38 -13.60 4.19
N SER A 45 -2.04 -12.79 3.36
CA SER A 45 -1.48 -11.53 2.88
C SER A 45 -1.14 -10.58 4.02
N PHE A 46 -2.02 -10.47 5.02
CA PHE A 46 -1.76 -9.65 6.20
C PHE A 46 -0.51 -10.13 6.96
N ILE A 47 -0.44 -11.42 7.30
CA ILE A 47 0.68 -12.01 8.03
C ILE A 47 1.97 -11.88 7.21
N PHE A 48 1.90 -12.17 5.90
CA PHE A 48 3.05 -12.07 5.01
C PHE A 48 3.66 -10.67 5.01
N PHE A 49 2.86 -9.60 4.79
CA PHE A 49 3.39 -8.25 4.79
C PHE A 49 3.81 -7.78 6.18
N ALA A 50 3.09 -8.18 7.23
CA ALA A 50 3.45 -7.85 8.61
C ALA A 50 4.80 -8.44 9.02
N THR A 51 5.09 -9.68 8.61
CA THR A 51 6.35 -10.38 8.93
C THR A 51 7.49 -9.97 8.00
N MET A 52 7.23 -9.90 6.68
CA MET A 52 8.25 -9.53 5.69
C MET A 52 8.83 -8.13 5.95
N MET A 53 8.00 -7.21 6.46
CA MET A 53 8.39 -5.82 6.71
C MET A 53 8.57 -5.52 8.21
N GLN A 54 8.88 -6.52 9.03
CA GLN A 54 8.96 -6.38 10.48
C GLN A 54 10.03 -5.35 10.90
N GLU A 55 11.14 -5.32 10.22
CA GLU A 55 12.25 -4.38 10.50
C GLU A 55 11.99 -2.95 10.01
N GLY A 56 10.90 -2.73 9.29
CA GLY A 56 10.48 -1.42 8.78
C GLY A 56 11.25 -0.95 7.55
N LEU A 57 12.57 -0.90 7.60
CA LEU A 57 13.44 -0.60 6.45
C LEU A 57 14.38 -1.78 6.18
N PRO A 58 14.76 -2.02 4.92
CA PRO A 58 15.86 -2.92 4.61
C PRO A 58 17.12 -2.47 5.36
N GLN A 59 17.72 -3.37 6.11
CA GLN A 59 18.93 -3.13 6.87
C GLN A 59 20.12 -3.81 6.18
N ARG A 60 21.34 -3.35 6.51
CA ARG A 60 22.60 -3.95 6.04
C ARG A 60 22.65 -4.10 4.51
N MET A 61 22.24 -3.06 3.79
CA MET A 61 22.28 -3.05 2.32
C MET A 61 23.73 -3.22 1.86
N PRO A 62 24.03 -4.22 0.99
CA PRO A 62 25.38 -4.45 0.53
C PRO A 62 25.88 -3.30 -0.35
N ILE A 63 27.00 -2.73 0.05
CA ILE A 63 27.71 -1.67 -0.67
C ILE A 63 29.16 -2.06 -0.92
N GLY A 64 29.80 -1.41 -1.88
CA GLY A 64 31.22 -1.52 -2.14
C GLY A 64 32.00 -0.29 -1.74
N VAL A 65 33.29 -0.41 -1.55
CA VAL A 65 34.22 0.71 -1.46
C VAL A 65 35.34 0.46 -2.46
N VAL A 66 35.62 1.44 -3.31
CA VAL A 66 36.83 1.49 -4.14
C VAL A 66 37.84 2.35 -3.39
N ASP A 67 38.85 1.70 -2.81
CA ASP A 67 39.88 2.38 -2.04
C ASP A 67 41.18 2.44 -2.83
N MET A 68 41.45 3.59 -3.45
CA MET A 68 42.71 3.83 -4.18
C MET A 68 43.72 4.61 -3.33
N ASP A 69 43.34 5.05 -2.14
CA ASP A 69 44.21 5.82 -1.21
C ASP A 69 44.97 4.92 -0.22
N HIS A 70 44.36 3.79 0.14
CA HIS A 70 44.91 2.79 1.08
C HIS A 70 45.43 3.39 2.42
N SER A 71 44.92 4.54 2.80
CA SER A 71 45.35 5.28 4.00
C SER A 71 44.70 4.78 5.29
N TYR A 72 45.10 5.33 6.42
CA TYR A 72 44.41 5.15 7.70
C TYR A 72 42.96 5.70 7.61
N LEU A 73 42.78 6.81 6.91
CA LEU A 73 41.49 7.48 6.78
C LEU A 73 40.49 6.65 5.98
N SER A 74 40.91 6.08 4.83
CA SER A 74 40.05 5.23 4.01
C SER A 74 39.60 3.98 4.76
N ARG A 75 40.53 3.31 5.51
CA ARG A 75 40.19 2.16 6.36
C ARG A 75 39.22 2.52 7.47
N ARG A 76 39.40 3.69 8.09
CA ARG A 76 38.49 4.17 9.13
C ARG A 76 37.11 4.44 8.59
N LEU A 77 36.98 5.04 7.39
CA LEU A 77 35.71 5.27 6.73
C LEU A 77 34.98 3.94 6.43
N CYS A 78 35.67 2.92 5.95
CA CYS A 78 35.12 1.58 5.76
C CYS A 78 34.60 0.98 7.07
N HIS A 79 35.33 1.16 8.17
CA HIS A 79 34.91 0.69 9.50
C HIS A 79 33.65 1.40 9.99
N GLU A 80 33.59 2.73 9.86
CA GLU A 80 32.44 3.53 10.27
C GLU A 80 31.21 3.21 9.40
N LEU A 81 31.38 2.97 8.08
CA LEU A 81 30.30 2.52 7.20
C LEU A 81 29.73 1.17 7.66
N ASN A 82 30.58 0.23 8.04
CA ASN A 82 30.15 -1.07 8.55
C ASN A 82 29.47 -1.01 9.93
N ALA A 83 29.75 0.03 10.71
CA ALA A 83 29.11 0.25 12.00
C ALA A 83 27.68 0.78 11.88
N THR A 84 27.26 1.26 10.69
CA THR A 84 25.91 1.72 10.46
C THR A 84 24.92 0.57 10.29
N GLN A 85 23.68 0.75 10.72
CA GLN A 85 22.63 -0.26 10.55
C GLN A 85 22.14 -0.38 9.10
N GLY A 86 22.22 0.71 8.32
CA GLY A 86 21.60 0.79 7.01
C GLY A 86 22.40 0.13 5.88
N VAL A 87 23.73 0.08 5.99
CA VAL A 87 24.61 -0.46 4.94
C VAL A 87 25.64 -1.43 5.52
N HIS A 88 26.17 -2.27 4.65
CA HIS A 88 27.26 -3.21 4.97
C HIS A 88 28.25 -3.19 3.81
N VAL A 89 29.54 -3.01 4.12
CA VAL A 89 30.60 -3.08 3.11
C VAL A 89 30.83 -4.56 2.75
N GLU A 90 30.32 -4.97 1.61
CA GLU A 90 30.43 -6.35 1.12
C GLU A 90 31.87 -6.66 0.66
N ALA A 91 32.46 -5.71 -0.06
CA ALA A 91 33.82 -5.84 -0.57
C ALA A 91 34.50 -4.48 -0.76
N VAL A 92 35.82 -4.48 -0.65
CA VAL A 92 36.69 -3.39 -1.09
C VAL A 92 37.27 -3.77 -2.44
N TYR A 93 37.15 -2.87 -3.41
CA TYR A 93 37.59 -3.07 -4.79
C TYR A 93 38.81 -2.19 -5.10
N ASP A 94 39.70 -2.69 -5.95
CA ASP A 94 40.89 -1.93 -6.35
C ASP A 94 40.61 -0.87 -7.39
N ASN A 95 39.51 -1.00 -8.14
CA ASN A 95 39.19 -0.04 -9.18
C ASN A 95 37.67 0.09 -9.43
N HIS A 96 37.30 1.20 -10.05
CA HIS A 96 35.93 1.53 -10.43
C HIS A 96 35.26 0.44 -11.30
N ALA A 97 35.99 -0.15 -12.23
CA ALA A 97 35.40 -1.12 -13.19
C ALA A 97 34.93 -2.41 -12.49
N GLU A 98 35.63 -2.85 -11.46
CA GLU A 98 35.25 -4.04 -10.66
C GLU A 98 34.02 -3.76 -9.82
N ALA A 99 33.98 -2.64 -9.10
CA ALA A 99 32.83 -2.22 -8.30
C ALA A 99 31.57 -2.07 -9.19
N ARG A 100 31.72 -1.46 -10.37
CA ARG A 100 30.64 -1.32 -11.35
C ARG A 100 30.13 -2.66 -11.85
N LYS A 101 31.01 -3.63 -12.13
CA LYS A 101 30.60 -5.00 -12.50
C LYS A 101 29.88 -5.71 -11.38
N ALA A 102 30.32 -5.57 -10.13
CA ALA A 102 29.63 -6.12 -8.96
C ALA A 102 28.23 -5.52 -8.81
N MET A 103 28.08 -4.20 -9.01
CA MET A 103 26.78 -3.52 -9.02
C MET A 103 25.89 -3.99 -10.20
N GLN A 104 26.45 -4.26 -11.38
CA GLN A 104 25.72 -4.81 -12.52
C GLN A 104 25.24 -6.24 -12.27
N ARG A 105 26.01 -7.04 -11.50
CA ARG A 105 25.61 -8.39 -11.09
C ARG A 105 24.60 -8.40 -9.92
N GLY A 106 24.30 -7.21 -9.34
CA GLY A 106 23.39 -7.09 -8.21
C GLY A 106 24.00 -7.53 -6.86
N GLU A 107 25.31 -7.65 -6.77
CA GLU A 107 26.04 -7.99 -5.54
C GLU A 107 26.06 -6.81 -4.55
N ILE A 108 26.10 -5.57 -5.09
CA ILE A 108 26.07 -4.34 -4.33
C ILE A 108 25.06 -3.35 -4.92
N PHE A 109 24.46 -2.50 -4.08
CA PHE A 109 23.49 -1.48 -4.52
C PHE A 109 24.11 -0.09 -4.72
N ALA A 110 25.26 0.15 -4.10
CA ALA A 110 26.01 1.40 -4.23
C ALA A 110 27.48 1.16 -3.95
N PHE A 111 28.33 2.08 -4.37
CA PHE A 111 29.72 2.08 -3.91
C PHE A 111 30.26 3.48 -3.74
N TYR A 112 31.22 3.60 -2.83
CA TYR A 112 32.02 4.78 -2.59
C TYR A 112 33.35 4.63 -3.31
N GLU A 113 33.83 5.68 -3.94
CA GLU A 113 35.15 5.75 -4.59
C GLU A 113 36.00 6.81 -3.90
N ILE A 114 37.10 6.36 -3.28
CA ILE A 114 38.08 7.16 -2.59
C ILE A 114 39.28 7.30 -3.53
N PRO A 115 39.56 8.52 -4.05
CA PRO A 115 40.64 8.74 -4.98
C PRO A 115 42.02 8.56 -4.31
N PRO A 116 43.08 8.32 -5.12
CA PRO A 116 44.45 8.28 -4.59
C PRO A 116 44.84 9.63 -4.00
N ASP A 117 45.82 9.63 -3.12
CA ASP A 117 46.33 10.82 -2.45
C ASP A 117 45.36 11.63 -1.58
N THR A 118 44.14 11.08 -1.35
CA THR A 118 43.10 11.69 -0.51
C THR A 118 43.63 12.19 0.84
N TYR A 119 44.44 11.36 1.54
CA TYR A 119 45.00 11.73 2.85
C TYR A 119 45.98 12.90 2.72
N ASN A 120 46.85 12.92 1.70
CA ASN A 120 47.79 13.98 1.44
C ASN A 120 47.11 15.30 1.07
N GLU A 121 46.07 15.27 0.21
CA GLU A 121 45.28 16.44 -0.11
C GLU A 121 44.65 17.08 1.13
N LEU A 122 44.08 16.25 2.03
CA LEU A 122 43.50 16.74 3.27
C LEU A 122 44.54 17.39 4.18
N LEU A 123 45.79 16.86 4.26
CA LEU A 123 46.87 17.47 5.03
C LEU A 123 47.28 18.81 4.45
N GLN A 124 47.11 19.02 3.14
CA GLN A 124 47.40 20.29 2.43
C GLN A 124 46.19 21.24 2.42
N PHE A 125 45.10 20.92 3.16
CA PHE A 125 43.83 21.65 3.20
C PHE A 125 43.12 21.73 1.85
N HIS A 126 43.38 20.81 0.93
CA HIS A 126 42.59 20.61 -0.28
C HIS A 126 41.41 19.72 0.01
N ALA A 127 40.29 19.93 -0.74
CA ALA A 127 39.08 19.11 -0.62
C ALA A 127 39.10 17.98 -1.64
N PRO A 128 39.38 16.73 -1.28
CA PRO A 128 39.32 15.62 -2.22
C PRO A 128 37.88 15.34 -2.65
N HIS A 129 37.71 14.86 -3.90
CA HIS A 129 36.42 14.56 -4.48
C HIS A 129 36.09 13.06 -4.40
N PHE A 130 35.23 12.65 -3.48
CA PHE A 130 34.75 11.28 -3.41
C PHE A 130 33.65 11.02 -4.43
N GLY A 131 33.77 9.90 -5.13
CA GLY A 131 32.72 9.39 -6.01
C GLY A 131 31.67 8.61 -5.23
N LEU A 132 30.40 8.91 -5.41
CA LEU A 132 29.28 8.12 -4.87
C LEU A 132 28.41 7.64 -6.03
N TYR A 133 28.30 6.33 -6.17
CA TYR A 133 27.54 5.68 -7.24
C TYR A 133 26.45 4.81 -6.64
N SER A 134 25.20 4.95 -7.09
CA SER A 134 24.06 4.17 -6.60
C SER A 134 23.25 3.57 -7.74
N ASN A 135 22.73 2.37 -7.53
CA ASN A 135 21.87 1.69 -8.48
C ASN A 135 20.40 2.03 -8.21
N ASN A 136 19.89 3.05 -8.87
CA ASN A 136 18.50 3.50 -8.72
C ASN A 136 17.48 2.66 -9.54
N THR A 137 17.90 1.59 -10.20
CA THR A 137 16.97 0.61 -10.77
C THR A 137 16.11 -0.02 -9.68
N TYR A 138 16.68 -0.24 -8.49
CA TYR A 138 15.96 -0.61 -7.27
C TYR A 138 15.73 0.65 -6.42
N LEU A 139 14.63 1.37 -6.68
CA LEU A 139 14.37 2.69 -6.10
C LEU A 139 14.61 2.74 -4.58
N LEU A 140 14.04 1.78 -3.82
CA LEU A 140 14.19 1.74 -2.36
C LEU A 140 15.63 1.48 -1.95
N ALA A 141 16.25 0.43 -2.49
CA ALA A 141 17.61 0.04 -2.13
C ALA A 141 18.64 1.10 -2.54
N GLY A 142 18.53 1.62 -3.76
CA GLY A 142 19.42 2.67 -4.26
C GLY A 142 19.30 3.97 -3.47
N THR A 143 18.07 4.41 -3.19
CA THR A 143 17.83 5.66 -2.42
C THR A 143 18.30 5.54 -0.98
N LEU A 144 18.05 4.42 -0.30
CA LEU A 144 18.51 4.19 1.08
C LEU A 144 20.03 4.13 1.15
N SER A 145 20.67 3.36 0.27
CA SER A 145 22.14 3.28 0.20
C SER A 145 22.75 4.64 -0.12
N TYR A 146 22.21 5.38 -1.08
CA TYR A 146 22.63 6.74 -1.39
C TYR A 146 22.55 7.65 -0.16
N LYS A 147 21.40 7.66 0.53
CA LYS A 147 21.19 8.50 1.72
C LYS A 147 22.22 8.19 2.81
N GLN A 148 22.49 6.91 3.08
CA GLN A 148 23.47 6.49 4.09
C GLN A 148 24.89 6.93 3.69
N LEU A 149 25.30 6.68 2.46
CA LEU A 149 26.61 7.05 1.97
C LEU A 149 26.80 8.58 1.95
N ALA A 150 25.80 9.34 1.47
CA ALA A 150 25.87 10.80 1.47
C ALA A 150 25.95 11.37 2.89
N THR A 151 25.18 10.82 3.85
CA THR A 151 25.24 11.23 5.24
C THR A 151 26.64 10.95 5.83
N MET A 152 27.21 9.77 5.57
CA MET A 152 28.56 9.43 6.02
C MET A 152 29.63 10.33 5.41
N GLY A 153 29.50 10.70 4.14
CA GLY A 153 30.38 11.66 3.49
C GLY A 153 30.35 13.04 4.18
N MET A 154 29.14 13.53 4.50
CA MET A 154 28.98 14.79 5.23
C MET A 154 29.58 14.71 6.65
N LEU A 155 29.35 13.63 7.38
CA LEU A 155 29.90 13.42 8.71
C LEU A 155 31.43 13.31 8.67
N ALA A 156 31.99 12.59 7.71
CA ALA A 156 33.43 12.49 7.51
C ALA A 156 34.06 13.86 7.17
N SER A 157 33.43 14.63 6.32
CA SER A 157 33.88 16.01 5.99
C SER A 157 33.85 16.91 7.23
N GLY A 158 32.77 16.87 8.02
CA GLY A 158 32.66 17.61 9.28
C GLY A 158 33.73 17.20 10.32
N ALA A 159 34.00 15.89 10.44
CA ALA A 159 35.01 15.38 11.35
C ALA A 159 36.44 15.85 10.97
N VAL A 160 36.76 15.86 9.66
CA VAL A 160 38.04 16.38 9.15
C VAL A 160 38.15 17.89 9.40
N GLN A 161 37.13 18.65 9.09
CA GLN A 161 37.10 20.11 9.33
C GLN A 161 37.29 20.44 10.82
N ARG A 162 36.58 19.69 11.68
CA ARG A 162 36.72 19.83 13.14
C ARG A 162 38.17 19.64 13.60
N GLU A 163 38.83 18.60 13.14
CA GLU A 163 40.22 18.33 13.49
C GLU A 163 41.17 19.42 13.00
N ILE A 164 40.95 19.93 11.77
CA ILE A 164 41.72 21.03 11.19
C ILE A 164 41.55 22.30 12.03
N LEU A 165 40.34 22.70 12.39
CA LEU A 165 40.04 23.90 13.14
C LEU A 165 40.61 23.79 14.57
N ARG A 166 40.53 22.59 15.20
CA ARG A 166 41.09 22.32 16.49
C ARG A 166 42.63 22.51 16.51
N LYS A 167 43.30 22.02 15.46
CA LYS A 167 44.75 22.24 15.29
C LYS A 167 45.12 23.71 15.09
N LYS A 168 44.19 24.52 14.56
CA LYS A 168 44.35 25.97 14.42
C LYS A 168 44.08 26.74 15.73
N GLY A 169 43.71 26.07 16.83
CA GLY A 169 43.49 26.68 18.13
C GLY A 169 42.09 27.23 18.37
N TYR A 170 41.10 26.92 17.52
CA TYR A 170 39.72 27.27 17.79
C TYR A 170 39.16 26.39 18.93
N ASP A 171 38.27 26.96 19.74
CA ASP A 171 37.56 26.21 20.75
C ASP A 171 36.34 25.45 20.13
N GLU A 172 35.76 24.51 20.87
CA GLU A 172 34.75 23.62 20.36
C GLU A 172 33.47 24.36 19.95
N GLU A 173 33.10 25.43 20.65
CA GLU A 173 31.89 26.22 20.34
C GLU A 173 32.07 26.99 19.04
N GLN A 174 33.24 27.58 18.83
CA GLN A 174 33.60 28.26 17.58
C GLN A 174 33.65 27.28 16.39
N ILE A 175 34.23 26.08 16.62
CA ILE A 175 34.31 25.02 15.63
C ILE A 175 32.92 24.59 15.19
N MET A 176 31.99 24.34 16.11
CA MET A 176 30.63 23.92 15.78
C MET A 176 29.90 25.00 15.02
N GLY A 177 30.03 26.27 15.39
CA GLY A 177 29.45 27.40 14.66
C GLY A 177 29.99 27.56 13.23
N LEU A 178 31.26 27.16 12.98
CA LEU A 178 31.86 27.22 11.64
C LEU A 178 31.51 26.03 10.77
N ILE A 179 31.37 24.83 11.33
CA ILE A 179 31.02 23.58 10.60
C ILE A 179 29.52 23.50 10.34
N MET A 180 28.71 23.89 11.31
CA MET A 180 27.23 23.84 11.24
C MET A 180 26.65 25.21 11.61
N PRO A 181 26.79 26.23 10.70
CA PRO A 181 26.31 27.58 10.97
C PRO A 181 24.78 27.68 11.06
N VAL A 182 24.07 26.66 10.58
CA VAL A 182 22.60 26.55 10.64
C VAL A 182 22.24 25.19 11.23
N GLU A 183 21.58 25.20 12.36
CA GLU A 183 21.01 23.99 12.97
C GLU A 183 19.60 23.76 12.41
N LEU A 184 19.36 22.57 11.85
CA LEU A 184 18.06 22.19 11.31
C LEU A 184 17.31 21.35 12.34
N ASP A 185 16.26 21.93 12.90
CA ASP A 185 15.30 21.20 13.72
C ASP A 185 14.26 20.53 12.83
N THR A 186 14.30 19.20 12.72
CA THR A 186 13.48 18.44 11.77
C THR A 186 12.43 17.63 12.50
N HIS A 187 11.16 17.87 12.16
CA HIS A 187 10.01 17.17 12.71
C HIS A 187 9.23 16.39 11.61
N PRO A 188 9.65 15.18 11.25
CA PRO A 188 8.91 14.38 10.28
C PRO A 188 7.52 14.00 10.80
N ILE A 189 6.48 14.26 10.01
CA ILE A 189 5.08 14.00 10.39
C ILE A 189 4.64 12.64 9.83
N GLY A 190 3.86 11.91 10.61
CA GLY A 190 3.16 10.68 10.20
C GLY A 190 3.98 9.41 10.27
N ASN A 191 5.16 9.38 9.68
CA ASN A 191 6.05 8.22 9.71
C ASN A 191 7.50 8.68 9.95
N PRO A 192 7.82 9.18 11.17
CA PRO A 192 9.11 9.79 11.46
C PRO A 192 10.30 8.84 11.30
N TRP A 193 10.09 7.55 11.52
CA TRP A 193 11.14 6.53 11.32
C TRP A 193 11.24 6.01 9.89
N THR A 194 10.47 6.61 8.93
CA THR A 194 10.38 6.13 7.54
C THR A 194 10.11 4.63 7.44
N ASN A 195 9.31 4.09 8.35
CA ASN A 195 8.99 2.67 8.43
C ASN A 195 8.16 2.23 7.23
N TYR A 196 8.73 1.37 6.40
CA TYR A 196 8.11 0.90 5.17
C TYR A 196 6.87 0.02 5.41
N ARG A 197 6.82 -0.67 6.55
CA ARG A 197 5.65 -1.45 6.96
C ARG A 197 4.44 -0.54 7.18
N ILE A 198 4.62 0.58 7.90
CA ILE A 198 3.55 1.58 8.12
C ILE A 198 3.09 2.15 6.78
N TYR A 199 4.05 2.54 5.94
CA TYR A 199 3.76 3.09 4.63
C TYR A 199 2.96 2.13 3.75
N LEU A 200 3.39 0.89 3.58
CA LEU A 200 2.78 -0.04 2.63
C LEU A 200 1.50 -0.68 3.16
N MET A 201 1.51 -1.22 4.39
CA MET A 201 0.39 -2.01 4.91
C MET A 201 -0.88 -1.18 5.10
N SER A 202 -0.76 0.09 5.52
CA SER A 202 -1.92 0.96 5.74
C SER A 202 -2.81 1.14 4.51
N THR A 203 -2.25 0.95 3.31
CA THR A 203 -2.99 1.07 2.05
C THR A 203 -3.18 -0.27 1.36
N LEU A 204 -2.15 -1.10 1.34
CA LEU A 204 -2.17 -2.38 0.61
C LEU A 204 -3.18 -3.36 1.20
N ILE A 205 -3.27 -3.47 2.52
CA ILE A 205 -4.20 -4.41 3.17
C ILE A 205 -5.67 -4.02 2.90
N PRO A 206 -6.11 -2.77 3.11
CA PRO A 206 -7.45 -2.35 2.69
C PRO A 206 -7.71 -2.56 1.19
N ALA A 207 -6.72 -2.29 0.34
CA ALA A 207 -6.84 -2.49 -1.11
C ALA A 207 -7.02 -3.97 -1.48
N ILE A 208 -6.28 -4.89 -0.87
CA ILE A 208 -6.42 -6.34 -1.07
C ILE A 208 -7.82 -6.81 -0.65
N ILE A 209 -8.31 -6.37 0.50
CA ILE A 209 -9.64 -6.75 1.01
C ILE A 209 -10.74 -6.22 0.06
N ALA A 210 -10.63 -4.95 -0.35
CA ALA A 210 -11.56 -4.35 -1.31
C ALA A 210 -11.53 -5.06 -2.67
N PHE A 211 -10.33 -5.38 -3.19
CA PHE A 211 -10.15 -6.14 -4.43
C PHE A 211 -10.80 -7.52 -4.37
N ILE A 212 -10.51 -8.29 -3.31
CA ILE A 212 -11.07 -9.63 -3.13
C ILE A 212 -12.59 -9.54 -3.01
N SER A 213 -13.13 -8.58 -2.26
CA SER A 213 -14.55 -8.32 -2.13
C SER A 213 -15.22 -8.01 -3.47
N GLN A 214 -14.58 -7.17 -4.28
CA GLN A 214 -15.04 -6.81 -5.63
C GLN A 214 -15.02 -8.00 -6.58
N LEU A 215 -13.91 -8.73 -6.64
CA LEU A 215 -13.75 -9.92 -7.48
C LEU A 215 -14.76 -11.03 -7.08
N HIS A 216 -14.94 -11.22 -5.77
CA HIS A 216 -15.93 -12.15 -5.26
C HIS A 216 -17.36 -11.75 -5.64
N THR A 217 -17.66 -10.44 -5.67
CA THR A 217 -18.97 -9.93 -6.16
C THR A 217 -19.21 -10.32 -7.60
N VAL A 218 -18.23 -10.12 -8.49
CA VAL A 218 -18.31 -10.52 -9.90
C VAL A 218 -18.49 -12.04 -10.02
N TYR A 219 -17.72 -12.81 -9.26
CA TYR A 219 -17.86 -14.27 -9.22
C TYR A 219 -19.26 -14.73 -8.78
N LEU A 220 -19.80 -14.14 -7.70
CA LEU A 220 -21.13 -14.52 -7.17
C LEU A 220 -22.26 -14.25 -8.18
N ILE A 221 -22.19 -13.16 -8.94
CA ILE A 221 -23.16 -12.85 -9.99
C ILE A 221 -22.94 -13.76 -11.20
N GLY A 222 -21.68 -13.95 -11.61
CA GLY A 222 -21.30 -14.85 -12.70
C GLY A 222 -21.74 -16.29 -12.46
N ARG A 223 -21.60 -16.77 -11.23
CA ARG A 223 -22.03 -18.10 -10.81
C ARG A 223 -23.55 -18.35 -11.02
N GLU A 224 -24.41 -17.36 -10.72
CA GLU A 224 -25.85 -17.50 -10.97
C GLU A 224 -26.15 -17.67 -12.47
N ARG A 225 -25.34 -17.08 -13.34
CA ARG A 225 -25.44 -17.22 -14.79
C ARG A 225 -24.95 -18.60 -15.26
N GLN A 226 -23.81 -19.08 -14.76
CA GLN A 226 -23.23 -20.37 -15.12
C GLN A 226 -24.07 -21.56 -14.64
N GLU A 227 -24.56 -21.50 -13.40
CA GLU A 227 -25.43 -22.54 -12.81
C GLU A 227 -26.87 -22.48 -13.32
N ARG A 228 -27.23 -21.52 -14.20
CA ARG A 228 -28.57 -21.29 -14.71
C ARG A 228 -29.61 -21.06 -13.60
N THR A 229 -29.17 -20.54 -12.46
CA THR A 229 -30.04 -20.27 -11.29
C THR A 229 -30.53 -18.82 -11.23
N LEU A 230 -30.17 -18.00 -12.23
CA LEU A 230 -30.49 -16.59 -12.32
C LEU A 230 -32.00 -16.31 -12.22
N HIS A 231 -32.83 -17.07 -12.94
CA HIS A 231 -34.28 -16.93 -12.90
C HIS A 231 -34.86 -17.20 -11.51
N ASN A 232 -34.41 -18.27 -10.87
CA ASN A 232 -34.85 -18.61 -9.51
C ASN A 232 -34.41 -17.56 -8.47
N TRP A 233 -33.25 -16.96 -8.65
CA TRP A 233 -32.76 -15.88 -7.82
C TRP A 233 -33.62 -14.63 -7.98
N MET A 234 -33.91 -14.23 -9.22
CA MET A 234 -34.77 -13.08 -9.54
C MET A 234 -36.21 -13.28 -9.01
N ARG A 235 -36.81 -14.45 -9.21
CA ARG A 235 -38.13 -14.77 -8.68
C ARG A 235 -38.20 -14.62 -7.14
N LYS A 236 -37.16 -15.03 -6.40
CA LYS A 236 -37.12 -14.88 -4.93
C LYS A 236 -37.01 -13.44 -4.48
N SER A 237 -36.44 -12.56 -5.29
CA SER A 237 -36.37 -11.12 -5.02
C SER A 237 -37.64 -10.34 -5.43
N GLY A 238 -38.66 -11.03 -5.96
CA GLY A 238 -39.84 -10.40 -6.52
C GLY A 238 -39.57 -9.71 -7.86
N ASN A 239 -38.67 -10.26 -8.67
CA ASN A 239 -38.22 -9.73 -9.97
C ASN A 239 -37.63 -8.30 -9.87
N ASN A 240 -37.04 -7.96 -8.74
CA ASN A 240 -36.37 -6.68 -8.52
C ASN A 240 -34.87 -6.91 -8.36
N THR A 241 -34.09 -6.46 -9.33
CA THR A 241 -32.62 -6.69 -9.38
C THR A 241 -31.90 -5.99 -8.25
N VAL A 242 -32.34 -4.80 -7.83
CA VAL A 242 -31.75 -4.08 -6.69
C VAL A 242 -31.90 -4.90 -5.39
N LYS A 243 -33.13 -5.43 -5.14
CA LYS A 243 -33.39 -6.29 -3.97
C LYS A 243 -32.63 -7.62 -4.06
N ALA A 244 -32.51 -8.17 -5.27
CA ALA A 244 -31.74 -9.39 -5.53
C ALA A 244 -30.25 -9.21 -5.19
N LEU A 245 -29.62 -8.16 -5.73
CA LEU A 245 -28.22 -7.84 -5.52
C LEU A 245 -27.94 -7.50 -4.07
N PHE A 246 -28.74 -6.61 -3.47
CA PHE A 246 -28.54 -6.22 -2.07
C PHE A 246 -28.66 -7.43 -1.12
N GLY A 247 -29.71 -8.25 -1.25
CA GLY A 247 -29.88 -9.44 -0.42
C GLY A 247 -28.76 -10.46 -0.62
N LYS A 248 -28.21 -10.57 -1.83
CA LYS A 248 -27.11 -11.47 -2.16
C LYS A 248 -25.78 -11.00 -1.58
N LEU A 249 -25.45 -9.71 -1.71
CA LEU A 249 -24.16 -9.16 -1.36
C LEU A 249 -24.03 -8.86 0.15
N PHE A 250 -25.13 -8.53 0.83
CA PHE A 250 -25.10 -8.09 2.23
C PHE A 250 -24.33 -9.01 3.20
N PRO A 251 -24.49 -10.36 3.19
CA PRO A 251 -23.68 -11.23 4.06
C PRO A 251 -22.18 -11.12 3.81
N TYR A 252 -21.78 -10.95 2.57
CA TYR A 252 -20.37 -10.78 2.18
C TYR A 252 -19.85 -9.39 2.50
N THR A 253 -20.68 -8.35 2.38
CA THR A 253 -20.36 -6.99 2.82
C THR A 253 -20.00 -7.00 4.31
N VAL A 254 -20.86 -7.62 5.15
CA VAL A 254 -20.60 -7.73 6.58
C VAL A 254 -19.30 -8.50 6.85
N HIS A 255 -19.08 -9.60 6.15
CA HIS A 255 -17.87 -10.42 6.31
C HIS A 255 -16.58 -9.63 5.98
N TYR A 256 -16.50 -8.99 4.80
CA TYR A 256 -15.31 -8.26 4.39
C TYR A 256 -15.11 -6.95 5.18
N SER A 257 -16.21 -6.28 5.57
CA SER A 257 -16.12 -5.12 6.48
C SER A 257 -15.58 -5.53 7.85
N PHE A 258 -16.00 -6.67 8.38
CA PHE A 258 -15.45 -7.23 9.62
C PHE A 258 -13.95 -7.52 9.49
N LEU A 259 -13.49 -8.14 8.39
CA LEU A 259 -12.08 -8.41 8.16
C LEU A 259 -11.27 -7.11 8.04
N LEU A 260 -11.80 -6.08 7.39
CA LEU A 260 -11.14 -4.79 7.28
C LEU A 260 -11.04 -4.08 8.62
N LEU A 261 -12.11 -4.10 9.42
CA LEU A 261 -12.10 -3.54 10.78
C LEU A 261 -11.13 -4.28 11.69
N LEU A 262 -11.07 -5.61 11.58
CA LEU A 262 -10.12 -6.43 12.32
C LEU A 262 -8.67 -6.10 11.91
N ALA A 263 -8.40 -5.97 10.61
CA ALA A 263 -7.09 -5.57 10.10
C ALA A 263 -6.68 -4.19 10.62
N ASN A 264 -7.58 -3.20 10.60
CA ASN A 264 -7.34 -1.88 11.15
C ASN A 264 -7.11 -1.92 12.66
N LEU A 265 -7.89 -2.72 13.40
CA LEU A 265 -7.69 -2.90 14.84
C LEU A 265 -6.28 -3.45 15.13
N VAL A 266 -5.81 -4.41 14.35
CA VAL A 266 -4.46 -4.97 14.52
C VAL A 266 -3.41 -3.93 14.15
N MET A 267 -3.53 -3.25 13.00
CA MET A 267 -2.53 -2.27 12.55
C MET A 267 -2.42 -1.09 13.53
N PHE A 268 -3.53 -0.48 13.90
CA PHE A 268 -3.52 0.72 14.74
C PHE A 268 -3.46 0.40 16.24
N GLY A 269 -4.13 -0.68 16.70
CA GLY A 269 -4.19 -1.04 18.11
C GLY A 269 -2.97 -1.82 18.60
N PHE A 270 -2.54 -2.86 17.86
CA PHE A 270 -1.45 -3.75 18.29
C PHE A 270 -0.10 -3.41 17.65
N MET A 271 -0.09 -3.01 16.38
CA MET A 271 1.16 -2.67 15.68
C MET A 271 1.55 -1.20 15.84
N HIS A 272 0.74 -0.41 16.57
CA HIS A 272 0.96 1.00 16.89
C HIS A 272 1.22 1.89 15.66
N PHE A 273 0.46 1.66 14.58
CA PHE A 273 0.49 2.58 13.44
C PHE A 273 -0.04 3.95 13.88
N PRO A 274 0.46 5.05 13.31
CA PRO A 274 0.03 6.39 13.68
C PRO A 274 -1.48 6.56 13.47
N MET A 275 -2.15 7.08 14.50
CA MET A 275 -3.59 7.36 14.49
C MET A 275 -3.84 8.64 15.29
N ASN A 276 -3.66 9.78 14.64
CA ASN A 276 -3.74 11.10 15.28
C ASN A 276 -5.16 11.64 15.34
N GLY A 277 -6.07 11.10 14.53
CA GLY A 277 -7.45 11.56 14.43
C GLY A 277 -8.48 10.65 15.09
N ASN A 278 -9.74 10.83 14.71
CA ASN A 278 -10.86 10.14 15.32
C ASN A 278 -11.05 8.71 14.77
N TRP A 279 -10.98 7.71 15.65
CA TRP A 279 -11.20 6.30 15.35
C TRP A 279 -12.58 6.02 14.71
N LEU A 280 -13.62 6.74 15.13
CA LEU A 280 -14.96 6.53 14.57
C LEU A 280 -15.02 6.90 13.09
N LEU A 281 -14.30 7.94 12.68
CA LEU A 281 -14.19 8.29 11.25
C LEU A 281 -13.48 7.19 10.48
N MET A 282 -12.40 6.60 11.00
CA MET A 282 -11.71 5.51 10.34
C MET A 282 -12.58 4.25 10.21
N VAL A 283 -13.38 3.93 11.23
CA VAL A 283 -14.39 2.88 11.19
C VAL A 283 -15.43 3.17 10.11
N LEU A 284 -15.94 4.40 10.03
CA LEU A 284 -16.91 4.83 9.02
C LEU A 284 -16.36 4.61 7.59
N PHE A 285 -15.14 5.07 7.32
CA PHE A 285 -14.52 4.88 6.00
C PHE A 285 -14.30 3.41 5.67
N SER A 286 -13.95 2.59 6.65
CA SER A 286 -13.81 1.13 6.47
C SER A 286 -15.15 0.48 6.12
N LEU A 287 -16.24 0.93 6.74
CA LEU A 287 -17.59 0.45 6.43
C LEU A 287 -18.11 0.94 5.07
N LEU A 288 -17.62 2.06 4.55
CA LEU A 288 -17.98 2.60 3.23
C LEU A 288 -17.16 2.00 2.09
N LEU A 289 -15.89 1.63 2.33
CA LEU A 289 -15.00 1.12 1.29
C LEU A 289 -15.53 -0.18 0.67
N ILE A 290 -15.92 -1.14 1.50
CA ILE A 290 -16.32 -2.48 1.02
C ILE A 290 -17.56 -2.44 0.13
N PRO A 291 -18.70 -1.81 0.55
CA PRO A 291 -19.84 -1.68 -0.35
C PRO A 291 -19.50 -0.88 -1.61
N ALA A 292 -18.68 0.17 -1.54
CA ALA A 292 -18.27 0.92 -2.73
C ALA A 292 -17.49 0.04 -3.73
N ALA A 293 -16.55 -0.79 -3.25
CA ALA A 293 -15.85 -1.76 -4.09
C ALA A 293 -16.80 -2.80 -4.72
N GLN A 294 -17.76 -3.30 -3.94
CA GLN A 294 -18.78 -4.21 -4.45
C GLN A 294 -19.67 -3.56 -5.51
N CYS A 295 -20.03 -2.28 -5.37
CA CYS A 295 -20.78 -1.52 -6.37
C CYS A 295 -20.05 -1.47 -7.72
N ALA A 296 -18.75 -1.27 -7.74
CA ALA A 296 -17.93 -1.35 -8.95
C ALA A 296 -17.97 -2.77 -9.56
N GLY A 297 -17.90 -3.82 -8.74
CA GLY A 297 -18.07 -5.21 -9.20
C GLY A 297 -19.46 -5.48 -9.81
N VAL A 298 -20.51 -4.92 -9.24
CA VAL A 298 -21.89 -5.00 -9.79
C VAL A 298 -21.98 -4.31 -11.14
N LEU A 299 -21.36 -3.12 -11.31
CA LEU A 299 -21.33 -2.42 -12.61
C LEU A 299 -20.65 -3.27 -13.67
N ILE A 300 -19.45 -3.79 -13.37
CA ILE A 300 -18.69 -4.65 -14.30
C ILE A 300 -19.55 -5.87 -14.72
N SER A 301 -20.15 -6.57 -13.74
CA SER A 301 -21.01 -7.73 -14.02
C SER A 301 -22.29 -7.36 -14.77
N GLY A 302 -22.80 -6.15 -14.55
CA GLY A 302 -23.99 -5.63 -15.27
C GLY A 302 -23.68 -5.34 -16.73
N CYS A 303 -22.54 -4.71 -17.01
CA CYS A 303 -22.13 -4.36 -18.38
C CYS A 303 -21.62 -5.58 -19.17
N ILE A 304 -20.99 -6.56 -18.49
CA ILE A 304 -20.33 -7.70 -19.13
C ILE A 304 -21.03 -9.00 -18.70
N PRO A 305 -21.89 -9.56 -19.57
CA PRO A 305 -22.63 -10.78 -19.24
C PRO A 305 -21.77 -12.05 -19.14
N ASP A 306 -20.62 -12.09 -19.81
CA ASP A 306 -19.70 -13.23 -19.81
C ASP A 306 -18.87 -13.25 -18.51
N PRO A 307 -19.00 -14.28 -17.64
CA PRO A 307 -18.37 -14.28 -16.35
C PRO A 307 -16.83 -14.30 -16.38
N PRO A 308 -16.16 -15.11 -17.21
CA PRO A 308 -14.69 -15.08 -17.32
C PRO A 308 -14.15 -13.70 -17.74
N LEU A 309 -14.77 -13.08 -18.75
CA LEU A 309 -14.37 -11.75 -19.21
C LEU A 309 -14.62 -10.69 -18.15
N ALA A 310 -15.76 -10.74 -17.44
CA ALA A 310 -16.07 -9.82 -16.35
C ALA A 310 -15.04 -9.92 -15.20
N MET A 311 -14.60 -11.13 -14.86
CA MET A 311 -13.55 -11.35 -13.86
C MET A 311 -12.20 -10.80 -14.30
N GLY A 312 -11.80 -11.00 -15.57
CA GLY A 312 -10.57 -10.43 -16.12
C GLY A 312 -10.56 -8.91 -16.08
N ILE A 313 -11.64 -8.27 -16.52
CA ILE A 313 -11.78 -6.79 -16.47
C ILE A 313 -11.81 -6.27 -15.04
N CYS A 314 -12.45 -6.99 -14.11
CA CYS A 314 -12.44 -6.65 -12.70
C CYS A 314 -11.02 -6.69 -12.11
N ALA A 315 -10.22 -7.69 -12.47
CA ALA A 315 -8.83 -7.79 -12.03
C ALA A 315 -7.97 -6.64 -12.55
N VAL A 316 -8.12 -6.28 -13.84
CA VAL A 316 -7.41 -5.11 -14.43
C VAL A 316 -7.84 -3.81 -13.74
N TYR A 317 -9.14 -3.59 -13.55
CA TYR A 317 -9.65 -2.41 -12.84
C TYR A 317 -9.07 -2.31 -11.43
N ALA A 318 -9.01 -3.40 -10.69
CA ALA A 318 -8.50 -3.40 -9.33
C ALA A 318 -6.97 -3.19 -9.28
N ALA A 319 -6.21 -3.73 -10.23
CA ALA A 319 -4.78 -3.46 -10.35
C ALA A 319 -4.48 -1.98 -10.62
N LEU A 320 -5.23 -1.36 -11.55
CA LEU A 320 -5.13 0.07 -11.83
C LEU A 320 -5.54 0.92 -10.63
N SER A 321 -6.52 0.48 -9.84
CA SER A 321 -7.00 1.20 -8.66
C SER A 321 -5.90 1.42 -7.63
N PHE A 322 -5.00 0.46 -7.44
CA PHE A 322 -3.87 0.58 -6.54
C PHE A 322 -2.88 1.66 -7.02
N SER A 323 -2.53 1.68 -8.31
CA SER A 323 -1.62 2.67 -8.88
C SER A 323 -2.19 4.09 -8.86
N LEU A 324 -3.50 4.23 -9.04
CA LEU A 324 -4.21 5.52 -9.10
C LEU A 324 -4.83 5.96 -7.77
N SER A 325 -4.53 5.24 -6.68
CA SER A 325 -5.07 5.56 -5.35
C SER A 325 -4.47 6.81 -4.69
N GLY A 326 -3.35 7.31 -5.22
CA GLY A 326 -2.57 8.39 -4.58
C GLY A 326 -1.46 7.88 -3.65
N PHE A 327 -1.39 6.56 -3.45
CA PHE A 327 -0.39 5.93 -2.60
C PHE A 327 1.00 5.87 -3.25
N SER A 328 1.09 5.31 -4.45
CA SER A 328 2.37 5.18 -5.19
C SER A 328 2.81 6.48 -5.84
N PHE A 329 1.85 7.32 -6.24
CA PHE A 329 2.10 8.62 -6.86
C PHE A 329 1.09 9.63 -6.29
N PRO A 330 1.54 10.75 -5.68
CA PRO A 330 0.65 11.74 -5.08
C PRO A 330 -0.39 12.27 -6.07
N VAL A 331 -1.65 12.35 -5.64
CA VAL A 331 -2.75 12.81 -6.51
C VAL A 331 -2.55 14.24 -6.99
N GLU A 332 -1.92 15.07 -6.17
CA GLU A 332 -1.61 16.47 -6.45
C GLU A 332 -0.58 16.64 -7.59
N ALA A 333 0.22 15.60 -7.86
CA ALA A 333 1.21 15.56 -8.93
C ALA A 333 0.74 14.79 -10.17
N MET A 334 -0.46 14.20 -10.13
CA MET A 334 -1.01 13.45 -11.27
C MET A 334 -1.40 14.41 -12.41
N PRO A 335 -1.12 14.06 -13.70
CA PRO A 335 -1.74 14.75 -14.83
C PRO A 335 -3.27 14.71 -14.72
N HIS A 336 -3.94 15.78 -15.13
CA HIS A 336 -5.40 15.98 -15.00
C HIS A 336 -6.26 14.78 -15.46
N PHE A 337 -5.85 14.11 -16.53
CA PHE A 337 -6.54 12.93 -17.03
C PHE A 337 -6.52 11.79 -16.00
N PHE A 338 -5.36 11.47 -15.44
CA PHE A 338 -5.21 10.39 -14.44
C PHE A 338 -5.83 10.76 -13.11
N ASP A 339 -5.75 12.02 -12.69
CA ASP A 339 -6.46 12.50 -11.51
C ASP A 339 -7.96 12.30 -11.66
N SER A 340 -8.57 12.74 -12.78
CA SER A 340 -9.99 12.52 -13.07
C SER A 340 -10.37 11.04 -13.11
N LEU A 341 -9.54 10.20 -13.76
CA LEU A 341 -9.77 8.75 -13.83
C LEU A 341 -9.72 8.11 -12.44
N SER A 342 -8.86 8.59 -11.57
CA SER A 342 -8.66 8.02 -10.23
C SER A 342 -9.89 8.15 -9.33
N TRP A 343 -10.80 9.10 -9.60
CA TRP A 343 -12.08 9.25 -8.88
C TRP A 343 -13.01 8.05 -9.03
N LEU A 344 -12.83 7.24 -10.07
CA LEU A 344 -13.59 6.02 -10.30
C LEU A 344 -13.21 4.87 -9.36
N TYR A 345 -12.18 5.02 -8.56
CA TYR A 345 -11.66 3.94 -7.70
C TYR A 345 -11.96 4.20 -6.22
N PRO A 346 -12.73 3.33 -5.54
CA PRO A 346 -13.07 3.49 -4.12
C PRO A 346 -11.85 3.60 -3.20
N ILE A 347 -10.76 2.86 -3.52
CA ILE A 347 -9.55 2.84 -2.70
C ILE A 347 -8.85 4.21 -2.63
N ARG A 348 -8.94 5.05 -3.67
CA ARG A 348 -8.46 6.42 -3.64
C ARG A 348 -9.07 7.20 -2.48
N HIS A 349 -10.39 7.19 -2.38
CA HIS A 349 -11.13 7.96 -1.37
C HIS A 349 -10.86 7.45 0.04
N TYR A 350 -10.69 6.14 0.19
CA TYR A 350 -10.28 5.55 1.46
C TYR A 350 -8.85 5.97 1.84
N TYR A 351 -7.91 5.91 0.89
CA TYR A 351 -6.52 6.29 1.15
C TYR A 351 -6.37 7.76 1.54
N LEU A 352 -7.04 8.66 0.81
CA LEU A 352 -7.03 10.09 1.13
C LEU A 352 -7.64 10.34 2.51
N ALA A 353 -8.75 9.69 2.84
CA ALA A 353 -9.34 9.77 4.17
C ALA A 353 -8.42 9.19 5.27
N TYR A 354 -7.75 8.07 5.01
CA TYR A 354 -6.74 7.52 5.92
C TYR A 354 -5.62 8.52 6.17
N ARG A 355 -5.07 9.13 5.12
CA ARG A 355 -4.03 10.16 5.21
C ARG A 355 -4.49 11.33 6.08
N ASP A 356 -5.67 11.85 5.79
CA ASP A 356 -6.20 13.02 6.46
C ASP A 356 -6.55 12.73 7.93
N ILE A 357 -7.15 11.59 8.24
CA ILE A 357 -7.54 11.22 9.60
C ILE A 357 -6.35 10.69 10.39
N ALA A 358 -5.71 9.62 9.90
CA ALA A 358 -4.74 8.90 10.71
C ALA A 358 -3.40 9.63 10.80
N ILE A 359 -2.96 10.28 9.72
CA ILE A 359 -1.67 10.96 9.66
C ILE A 359 -1.79 12.41 10.12
N PHE A 360 -2.74 13.18 9.55
CA PHE A 360 -2.85 14.61 9.84
C PHE A 360 -3.78 14.93 11.02
N GLY A 361 -4.58 13.96 11.51
CA GLY A 361 -5.52 14.20 12.61
C GLY A 361 -6.72 15.06 12.24
N ASN A 362 -7.01 15.20 10.94
CA ASN A 362 -8.09 16.04 10.45
C ASN A 362 -9.47 15.51 10.85
N GLY A 363 -10.42 16.41 10.96
CA GLY A 363 -11.82 16.13 11.28
C GLY A 363 -12.68 15.79 10.06
N LEU A 364 -13.98 15.69 10.29
CA LEU A 364 -14.99 15.37 9.27
C LEU A 364 -15.04 16.41 8.13
N ASP A 365 -14.81 17.67 8.45
CA ASP A 365 -14.82 18.80 7.53
C ASP A 365 -13.81 18.65 6.39
N GLN A 366 -12.66 18.07 6.67
CA GLN A 366 -11.61 17.81 5.67
C GLN A 366 -11.88 16.53 4.84
N CYS A 367 -12.55 15.54 5.46
CA CYS A 367 -12.80 14.23 4.84
C CYS A 367 -14.14 14.15 4.09
N TRP A 368 -14.93 15.22 4.09
CA TRP A 368 -16.30 15.23 3.55
C TRP A 368 -16.36 14.80 2.08
N SER A 369 -15.46 15.29 1.25
CA SER A 369 -15.40 14.93 -0.19
C SER A 369 -15.23 13.44 -0.41
N SER A 370 -14.40 12.77 0.38
CA SER A 370 -14.17 11.33 0.31
C SER A 370 -15.39 10.53 0.75
N ILE A 371 -16.16 11.01 1.77
CA ILE A 371 -17.42 10.38 2.17
C ILE A 371 -18.44 10.45 1.04
N VAL A 372 -18.65 11.64 0.49
CA VAL A 372 -19.60 11.84 -0.62
C VAL A 372 -19.23 10.98 -1.81
N SER A 373 -17.95 10.92 -2.16
CA SER A 373 -17.46 10.10 -3.26
C SER A 373 -17.74 8.61 -3.04
N LEU A 374 -17.49 8.08 -1.84
CA LEU A 374 -17.79 6.68 -1.52
C LEU A 374 -19.30 6.40 -1.55
N LEU A 375 -20.14 7.33 -1.10
CA LEU A 375 -21.60 7.20 -1.17
C LEU A 375 -22.12 7.25 -2.61
N LEU A 376 -21.48 8.04 -3.50
CA LEU A 376 -21.83 8.11 -4.92
C LEU A 376 -21.64 6.77 -5.66
N PHE A 377 -20.83 5.85 -5.13
CA PHE A 377 -20.79 4.47 -5.65
C PHE A 377 -22.14 3.75 -5.52
N GLY A 378 -23.05 4.21 -4.68
CA GLY A 378 -24.44 3.77 -4.68
C GLY A 378 -25.16 4.04 -6.01
N LEU A 379 -24.84 5.13 -6.72
CA LEU A 379 -25.34 5.39 -8.08
C LEU A 379 -24.74 4.40 -9.08
N VAL A 380 -23.45 4.09 -8.93
CA VAL A 380 -22.77 3.06 -9.75
C VAL A 380 -23.43 1.70 -9.59
N PHE A 381 -23.84 1.35 -8.37
CA PHE A 381 -24.63 0.14 -8.10
C PHE A 381 -25.97 0.14 -8.86
N LEU A 382 -26.72 1.25 -8.84
CA LEU A 382 -28.00 1.35 -9.53
C LEU A 382 -27.84 1.24 -11.05
N ILE A 383 -26.81 1.86 -11.62
CA ILE A 383 -26.47 1.73 -13.05
C ILE A 383 -26.16 0.27 -13.38
N GLY A 384 -25.32 -0.40 -12.60
CA GLY A 384 -24.99 -1.81 -12.79
C GLY A 384 -26.22 -2.73 -12.70
N ALA A 385 -27.11 -2.49 -11.75
CA ALA A 385 -28.37 -3.21 -11.61
C ALA A 385 -29.27 -3.02 -12.83
N LYS A 386 -29.38 -1.79 -13.35
CA LYS A 386 -30.15 -1.48 -14.56
C LYS A 386 -29.56 -2.16 -15.81
N MET A 387 -28.24 -2.14 -15.96
CA MET A 387 -27.58 -2.83 -17.08
C MET A 387 -27.81 -4.34 -17.03
N MET A 388 -27.84 -4.92 -15.82
CA MET A 388 -28.16 -6.32 -15.62
C MET A 388 -29.60 -6.63 -16.04
N ASP A 389 -30.60 -5.78 -15.71
CA ASP A 389 -31.99 -5.92 -16.13
C ASP A 389 -32.11 -5.88 -17.65
N LEU A 390 -31.43 -4.94 -18.32
CA LEU A 390 -31.47 -4.83 -19.80
C LEU A 390 -30.92 -6.10 -20.47
N ASN A 391 -29.86 -6.69 -19.91
CA ASN A 391 -29.29 -7.93 -20.44
C ASN A 391 -30.19 -9.15 -20.21
N LEU A 392 -30.98 -9.16 -19.14
CA LEU A 392 -31.97 -10.21 -18.87
C LEU A 392 -33.14 -10.14 -19.87
N ASN A 393 -33.66 -8.95 -20.12
CA ASN A 393 -34.77 -8.74 -21.05
C ASN A 393 -34.40 -9.07 -22.50
N LYS A 394 -33.16 -8.76 -22.92
CA LYS A 394 -32.67 -9.14 -24.28
C LYS A 394 -32.63 -10.65 -24.48
N LYS A 395 -32.26 -11.44 -23.46
CA LYS A 395 -32.23 -12.91 -23.53
C LYS A 395 -33.62 -13.57 -23.51
N GLN A 396 -34.67 -12.87 -23.10
CA GLN A 396 -36.05 -13.38 -23.15
C GLN A 396 -36.70 -13.12 -24.50
N LEU A 397 -36.17 -12.17 -25.30
CA LEU A 397 -36.66 -11.79 -26.64
C LEU A 397 -35.91 -12.50 -27.78
N SER A 398 -34.80 -13.15 -27.50
CA SER A 398 -34.01 -14.00 -28.41
C SER A 398 -34.25 -15.49 -28.10
#